data_bf8098e7d2a198e2556a796c4272cba2
#
_entry.id   bf8098e7d2a198e2556a796c4272cba2
#
_cell.length_a   1.000
_cell.length_b   1.000
_cell.length_c   1.000
_cell.angle_alpha   90.00
_cell.angle_beta   90.00
_cell.angle_gamma   90.00
#
_symmetry.space_group_name_H-M   'P 1'
#
loop_
_entity.id
_entity.type
_entity.pdbx_description
1 polymer ?
#
loop_
_entity_poly.entity_id
_entity_poly.type
_entity_poly.pdbx_seq_one_letter_code
_entity_poly.pdbx_strand_id
1 'polypeptide(L)'
;MKNWSTRVNDAVARSIVGRRFRLEGSGHRRERKGARFLTEIRAGLTTFFAMAYIISVNATILTDSGGPCVCTDAKDPTCKTDIDYNLCLNVLKRDQITATAAISALSSFCMGLFSNMPIALAPGMGLNAYFTYTVVGFHGSGPVSYGLALTAVFVEGFIFFALSLFGMRQWLARAMPKCIKLASGVGIGLYLSLIGLTYSAGIGAITGDRDTPVTLGGCVPSEMVDGVCPGGAKMRNPTLWVGIFCGGILTCVLMMYRVKGAIIAGILLVSVISWPRPTTVTYFPHSALGNDSYDFFKKVVTFHKIESTLVQQEWDLGQAGGQFGLALITFLYVDILDATGTMYSMARFCGAIDERTQDFEGSAMAYTVDALSISIGSLFGSSPVTAFVESGAGISEGGKTGLTAMTTGVCFLVSIFFSPIFASIPPWATGCTLILVGSMMVRVAADINWRYMGDAIPAFVCLAVMPFTYSIAYGLIAGILTYALLNTLVKVVEVLSCGKLVPENKEFRDPWTYKVPGGVLPGWMRRLARGKRDFWREDDEDELGGAGAGAGAGAGAKAGAGAGSESQVELDGVVKGGLRVKPLSASEEFDKLS
;
A
#
# COMPACT_ATOMS: atom_id res chain seq x y z
N MET A 1 42.18 -17.25 -1.10
CA MET A 1 41.05 -18.11 -1.58
C MET A 1 39.79 -17.25 -1.65
N LYS A 2 39.20 -17.09 -2.85
CA LYS A 2 37.93 -16.38 -2.97
C LYS A 2 36.89 -17.15 -2.15
N ASN A 3 36.16 -16.46 -1.26
CA ASN A 3 35.09 -17.02 -0.43
C ASN A 3 34.04 -17.68 -1.34
N TRP A 4 33.39 -18.76 -0.93
CA TRP A 4 32.35 -19.46 -1.69
C TRP A 4 31.26 -18.47 -2.22
N SER A 5 30.86 -17.51 -1.41
CA SER A 5 29.89 -16.48 -1.80
C SER A 5 30.33 -15.64 -2.99
N THR A 6 31.64 -15.28 -3.07
CA THR A 6 32.19 -14.51 -4.18
C THR A 6 32.18 -15.33 -5.48
N ARG A 7 32.49 -16.65 -5.38
CA ARG A 7 32.47 -17.54 -6.55
C ARG A 7 31.07 -17.68 -7.13
N VAL A 8 30.05 -17.85 -6.27
CA VAL A 8 28.66 -17.95 -6.70
C VAL A 8 28.20 -16.64 -7.35
N ASN A 9 28.47 -15.50 -6.71
CA ASN A 9 28.12 -14.19 -7.27
C ASN A 9 28.77 -13.94 -8.63
N ASP A 10 30.09 -14.22 -8.78
CA ASP A 10 30.82 -14.06 -10.03
C ASP A 10 30.32 -15.00 -11.13
N ALA A 11 29.96 -16.26 -10.79
CA ALA A 11 29.44 -17.24 -11.74
C ALA A 11 28.05 -16.80 -12.27
N VAL A 12 27.14 -16.40 -11.37
CA VAL A 12 25.81 -15.95 -11.77
C VAL A 12 25.85 -14.62 -12.51
N ALA A 13 26.71 -13.68 -12.10
CA ALA A 13 26.84 -12.39 -12.79
C ALA A 13 27.20 -12.56 -14.28
N ARG A 14 28.08 -13.53 -14.61
CA ARG A 14 28.47 -13.82 -16.01
C ARG A 14 27.44 -14.62 -16.81
N SER A 15 26.41 -15.14 -16.16
CA SER A 15 25.33 -15.91 -16.80
C SER A 15 24.32 -15.00 -17.55
N ILE A 16 23.38 -15.63 -18.28
CA ILE A 16 22.24 -14.93 -18.90
C ILE A 16 21.42 -14.20 -17.84
N VAL A 17 21.25 -14.79 -16.64
CA VAL A 17 20.52 -14.20 -15.51
C VAL A 17 21.23 -12.92 -15.06
N GLY A 18 22.55 -12.95 -14.87
CA GLY A 18 23.30 -11.76 -14.45
C GLY A 18 23.19 -10.60 -15.45
N ARG A 19 23.24 -10.90 -16.74
CA ARG A 19 23.04 -9.89 -17.81
C ARG A 19 21.61 -9.34 -17.85
N ARG A 20 20.59 -10.21 -17.71
CA ARG A 20 19.17 -9.80 -17.71
C ARG A 20 18.85 -8.87 -16.54
N PHE A 21 19.34 -9.19 -15.33
CA PHE A 21 19.09 -8.40 -14.12
C PHE A 21 20.17 -7.35 -13.85
N ARG A 22 21.17 -7.22 -14.74
CA ARG A 22 22.23 -6.19 -14.67
C ARG A 22 23.01 -6.23 -13.37
N LEU A 23 23.37 -7.44 -12.93
CA LEU A 23 24.18 -7.63 -11.74
C LEU A 23 25.58 -7.04 -11.91
N GLU A 24 26.22 -6.67 -10.79
CA GLU A 24 27.59 -6.20 -10.77
C GLU A 24 28.53 -7.29 -11.31
N GLY A 25 29.37 -6.93 -12.31
CA GLY A 25 30.25 -7.87 -13.00
C GLY A 25 29.60 -8.66 -14.15
N SER A 26 28.40 -8.30 -14.59
CA SER A 26 27.71 -8.91 -15.74
C SER A 26 28.25 -8.42 -17.09
N GLY A 27 29.01 -7.30 -17.11
CA GLY A 27 29.45 -6.64 -18.34
C GLY A 27 28.32 -5.95 -19.12
N HIS A 28 27.16 -5.73 -18.50
CA HIS A 28 26.08 -4.99 -19.12
C HIS A 28 26.35 -3.47 -19.04
N ARG A 29 26.09 -2.70 -20.12
CA ARG A 29 26.34 -1.25 -20.18
C ARG A 29 25.70 -0.45 -19.01
N ARG A 30 24.55 -0.90 -18.49
CA ARG A 30 23.83 -0.30 -17.37
C ARG A 30 23.79 -1.25 -16.17
N GLU A 31 24.96 -1.78 -15.75
CA GLU A 31 24.99 -2.63 -14.54
C GLU A 31 24.72 -1.82 -13.28
N ARG A 32 24.04 -2.43 -12.33
CA ARG A 32 23.70 -1.81 -11.04
C ARG A 32 24.79 -2.13 -10.03
N LYS A 33 25.58 -1.11 -9.67
CA LYS A 33 26.68 -1.24 -8.70
C LYS A 33 26.16 -1.75 -7.35
N GLY A 34 26.81 -2.77 -6.79
CA GLY A 34 26.43 -3.41 -5.54
C GLY A 34 25.33 -4.47 -5.65
N ALA A 35 24.71 -4.67 -6.82
CA ALA A 35 23.74 -5.73 -7.04
C ALA A 35 24.44 -7.09 -7.19
N ARG A 36 24.38 -7.92 -6.14
CA ARG A 36 25.01 -9.25 -6.09
C ARG A 36 23.95 -10.31 -5.87
N PHE A 37 24.06 -11.45 -6.55
CA PHE A 37 23.04 -12.51 -6.52
C PHE A 37 22.62 -12.92 -5.10
N LEU A 38 23.56 -13.27 -4.22
CA LEU A 38 23.23 -13.67 -2.85
C LEU A 38 22.65 -12.53 -2.00
N THR A 39 23.02 -11.28 -2.31
CA THR A 39 22.42 -10.11 -1.66
C THR A 39 20.97 -9.94 -2.09
N GLU A 40 20.66 -10.12 -3.36
CA GLU A 40 19.30 -10.05 -3.90
C GLU A 40 18.40 -11.14 -3.29
N ILE A 41 18.90 -12.39 -3.16
CA ILE A 41 18.17 -13.47 -2.49
C ILE A 41 17.88 -13.14 -1.03
N ARG A 42 18.89 -12.66 -0.29
CA ARG A 42 18.72 -12.25 1.11
C ARG A 42 17.70 -11.10 1.23
N ALA A 43 17.78 -10.12 0.34
CA ALA A 43 16.87 -9.00 0.28
C ALA A 43 15.42 -9.47 0.03
N GLY A 44 15.22 -10.41 -0.91
CA GLY A 44 13.91 -10.98 -1.19
C GLY A 44 13.32 -11.75 -0.02
N LEU A 45 14.14 -12.53 0.69
CA LEU A 45 13.73 -13.18 1.94
C LEU A 45 13.32 -12.16 3.00
N THR A 46 14.09 -11.07 3.15
CA THR A 46 13.75 -10.01 4.11
C THR A 46 12.43 -9.33 3.74
N THR A 47 12.21 -9.03 2.46
CA THR A 47 10.92 -8.50 1.96
C THR A 47 9.78 -9.46 2.26
N PHE A 48 9.95 -10.76 1.96
CA PHE A 48 8.93 -11.76 2.26
C PHE A 48 8.57 -11.77 3.74
N PHE A 49 9.56 -11.82 4.64
CA PHE A 49 9.30 -11.79 6.08
C PHE A 49 8.69 -10.48 6.57
N ALA A 50 8.90 -9.37 5.89
CA ALA A 50 8.20 -8.12 6.19
C ALA A 50 6.74 -8.13 5.74
N MET A 51 6.41 -8.86 4.65
CA MET A 51 5.09 -8.87 4.01
C MET A 51 4.21 -10.09 4.32
N ALA A 52 4.78 -11.21 4.81
CA ALA A 52 4.04 -12.49 4.89
C ALA A 52 2.79 -12.43 5.79
N TYR A 53 2.68 -11.43 6.66
CA TYR A 53 1.47 -11.20 7.45
C TYR A 53 0.24 -10.94 6.58
N ILE A 54 0.40 -10.41 5.36
CA ILE A 54 -0.70 -10.11 4.44
C ILE A 54 -1.52 -11.36 4.09
N ILE A 55 -0.90 -12.53 4.05
CA ILE A 55 -1.58 -13.79 3.73
C ILE A 55 -2.74 -14.03 4.72
N SER A 56 -2.51 -13.80 6.00
CA SER A 56 -3.54 -13.99 7.03
C SER A 56 -4.45 -12.76 7.17
N VAL A 57 -3.89 -11.55 7.15
CA VAL A 57 -4.65 -10.30 7.33
C VAL A 57 -5.63 -10.10 6.18
N ASN A 58 -5.19 -10.23 4.93
CA ASN A 58 -6.05 -10.10 3.75
C ASN A 58 -7.19 -11.12 3.80
N ALA A 59 -6.87 -12.39 4.08
CA ALA A 59 -7.87 -13.43 4.19
C ALA A 59 -8.89 -13.15 5.31
N THR A 60 -8.46 -12.67 6.47
CA THR A 60 -9.36 -12.35 7.57
C THR A 60 -10.30 -11.20 7.21
N ILE A 61 -9.78 -10.12 6.64
CA ILE A 61 -10.60 -8.97 6.24
C ILE A 61 -11.59 -9.36 5.14
N LEU A 62 -11.15 -10.05 4.08
CA LEU A 62 -12.05 -10.45 2.99
C LEU A 62 -13.11 -11.46 3.45
N THR A 63 -12.83 -12.30 4.44
CA THR A 63 -13.82 -13.21 5.02
C THR A 63 -14.97 -12.46 5.68
N ASP A 64 -14.72 -11.29 6.26
CA ASP A 64 -15.75 -10.44 6.86
C ASP A 64 -16.78 -9.90 5.83
N SER A 65 -16.45 -9.92 4.53
CA SER A 65 -17.43 -9.61 3.48
C SER A 65 -18.53 -10.68 3.33
N GLY A 66 -18.32 -11.87 3.90
CA GLY A 66 -19.20 -13.03 3.70
C GLY A 66 -18.95 -13.77 2.39
N GLY A 67 -18.31 -13.15 1.40
CA GLY A 67 -18.03 -13.75 0.09
C GLY A 67 -19.31 -14.28 -0.59
N PRO A 68 -19.26 -15.51 -1.15
CA PRO A 68 -20.42 -16.16 -1.74
C PRO A 68 -21.30 -16.90 -0.70
N CYS A 69 -21.00 -16.84 0.60
CA CYS A 69 -21.75 -17.52 1.64
C CYS A 69 -23.09 -16.82 1.86
N VAL A 70 -24.17 -17.61 1.97
CA VAL A 70 -25.54 -17.09 2.15
C VAL A 70 -26.02 -17.41 3.55
N CYS A 71 -26.45 -16.39 4.28
CA CYS A 71 -27.09 -16.53 5.57
C CYS A 71 -28.55 -16.98 5.39
N THR A 72 -28.91 -18.09 5.99
CA THR A 72 -30.28 -18.64 5.89
C THR A 72 -31.15 -18.30 7.08
N ASP A 73 -30.59 -17.83 8.19
CA ASP A 73 -31.35 -17.49 9.40
C ASP A 73 -31.91 -16.07 9.32
N ALA A 74 -33.19 -15.96 8.97
CA ALA A 74 -33.89 -14.68 8.92
C ALA A 74 -34.07 -13.99 10.30
N LYS A 75 -33.77 -14.67 11.40
CA LYS A 75 -33.91 -14.13 12.77
C LYS A 75 -32.59 -13.50 13.28
N ASP A 76 -31.44 -13.93 12.73
CA ASP A 76 -30.14 -13.37 13.06
C ASP A 76 -29.51 -12.68 11.84
N PRO A 77 -29.74 -11.39 11.64
CA PRO A 77 -29.16 -10.67 10.49
C PRO A 77 -27.62 -10.59 10.56
N THR A 78 -27.01 -10.94 11.70
CA THR A 78 -25.55 -11.00 11.86
C THR A 78 -24.97 -12.38 11.56
N CYS A 79 -25.81 -13.38 11.34
CA CYS A 79 -25.47 -14.79 11.02
C CYS A 79 -24.51 -15.46 12.01
N LYS A 80 -24.43 -14.97 13.23
CA LYS A 80 -23.50 -15.49 14.25
C LYS A 80 -23.87 -16.89 14.74
N THR A 81 -25.18 -17.20 14.74
CA THR A 81 -25.73 -18.48 15.24
C THR A 81 -25.84 -19.54 14.15
N ASP A 82 -25.79 -19.16 12.89
CA ASP A 82 -25.84 -20.08 11.74
C ASP A 82 -24.51 -20.84 11.58
N ILE A 83 -24.52 -22.14 11.92
CA ILE A 83 -23.32 -22.99 11.89
C ILE A 83 -22.85 -23.23 10.45
N ASP A 84 -23.79 -23.43 9.52
CA ASP A 84 -23.45 -23.74 8.12
C ASP A 84 -22.85 -22.50 7.44
N TYR A 85 -23.36 -21.31 7.73
CA TYR A 85 -22.76 -20.05 7.27
C TYR A 85 -21.34 -19.88 7.81
N ASN A 86 -21.13 -20.10 9.10
CA ASN A 86 -19.79 -19.96 9.71
C ASN A 86 -18.81 -21.04 9.21
N LEU A 87 -19.26 -22.25 8.88
CA LEU A 87 -18.42 -23.25 8.21
C LEU A 87 -18.05 -22.81 6.79
N CYS A 88 -18.98 -22.21 6.04
CA CYS A 88 -18.69 -21.61 4.75
C CYS A 88 -17.62 -20.50 4.88
N LEU A 89 -17.69 -19.62 5.89
CA LEU A 89 -16.68 -18.61 6.16
C LEU A 89 -15.29 -19.21 6.46
N ASN A 90 -15.23 -20.37 7.13
CA ASN A 90 -13.95 -21.07 7.33
C ASN A 90 -13.34 -21.53 6.00
N VAL A 91 -14.16 -22.08 5.08
CA VAL A 91 -13.70 -22.45 3.73
C VAL A 91 -13.26 -21.21 2.97
N LEU A 92 -14.07 -20.15 2.97
CA LEU A 92 -13.75 -18.87 2.35
C LEU A 92 -12.40 -18.32 2.84
N LYS A 93 -12.13 -18.37 4.15
CA LYS A 93 -10.86 -17.94 4.73
C LYS A 93 -9.68 -18.75 4.17
N ARG A 94 -9.84 -20.08 4.03
CA ARG A 94 -8.81 -20.96 3.44
C ARG A 94 -8.57 -20.64 1.97
N ASP A 95 -9.64 -20.41 1.21
CA ASP A 95 -9.58 -20.00 -0.19
C ASP A 95 -8.83 -18.66 -0.33
N GLN A 96 -9.17 -17.68 0.50
CA GLN A 96 -8.54 -16.36 0.48
C GLN A 96 -7.05 -16.40 0.86
N ILE A 97 -6.63 -17.29 1.77
CA ILE A 97 -5.22 -17.52 2.09
C ILE A 97 -4.47 -18.01 0.85
N THR A 98 -5.03 -19.03 0.18
CA THR A 98 -4.42 -19.60 -1.04
C THR A 98 -4.41 -18.59 -2.18
N ALA A 99 -5.50 -17.86 -2.38
CA ALA A 99 -5.63 -16.82 -3.40
C ALA A 99 -4.61 -15.69 -3.17
N THR A 100 -4.51 -15.20 -1.94
CA THR A 100 -3.56 -14.13 -1.57
C THR A 100 -2.12 -14.56 -1.81
N ALA A 101 -1.74 -15.77 -1.39
CA ALA A 101 -0.39 -16.28 -1.60
C ALA A 101 -0.10 -16.50 -3.09
N ALA A 102 -1.06 -17.04 -3.86
CA ALA A 102 -0.90 -17.30 -5.28
C ALA A 102 -0.77 -16.02 -6.10
N ILE A 103 -1.64 -15.02 -5.87
CA ILE A 103 -1.56 -13.77 -6.61
C ILE A 103 -0.31 -12.95 -6.22
N SER A 104 0.06 -12.92 -4.94
CA SER A 104 1.29 -12.25 -4.50
C SER A 104 2.54 -12.91 -5.07
N ALA A 105 2.54 -14.24 -5.19
CA ALA A 105 3.61 -14.98 -5.84
C ALA A 105 3.73 -14.60 -7.31
N LEU A 106 2.62 -14.69 -8.05
CA LEU A 106 2.58 -14.41 -9.49
C LEU A 106 2.96 -12.96 -9.79
N SER A 107 2.32 -12.00 -9.12
CA SER A 107 2.52 -10.57 -9.36
C SER A 107 3.93 -10.11 -9.00
N SER A 108 4.47 -10.52 -7.84
CA SER A 108 5.84 -10.19 -7.44
C SER A 108 6.87 -10.83 -8.35
N PHE A 109 6.65 -12.07 -8.79
CA PHE A 109 7.53 -12.74 -9.75
C PHE A 109 7.52 -12.02 -11.10
N CYS A 110 6.35 -11.67 -11.63
CA CYS A 110 6.20 -10.91 -12.87
C CYS A 110 6.82 -9.51 -12.76
N MET A 111 6.65 -8.82 -11.63
CA MET A 111 7.28 -7.52 -11.39
C MET A 111 8.79 -7.62 -11.48
N GLY A 112 9.39 -8.60 -10.83
CA GLY A 112 10.83 -8.83 -10.90
C GLY A 112 11.30 -9.19 -12.31
N LEU A 113 10.58 -10.07 -13.00
CA LEU A 113 10.97 -10.59 -14.31
C LEU A 113 10.87 -9.53 -15.42
N PHE A 114 9.77 -8.77 -15.47
CA PHE A 114 9.49 -7.85 -16.58
C PHE A 114 10.04 -6.45 -16.33
N SER A 115 9.84 -5.88 -15.14
CA SER A 115 10.28 -4.51 -14.84
C SER A 115 11.69 -4.42 -14.24
N ASN A 116 12.26 -5.54 -13.80
CA ASN A 116 13.55 -5.58 -13.09
C ASN A 116 13.60 -4.64 -11.87
N MET A 117 12.49 -4.52 -11.13
CA MET A 117 12.38 -3.71 -9.93
C MET A 117 12.32 -4.57 -8.67
N PRO A 118 12.97 -4.17 -7.56
CA PRO A 118 12.96 -4.92 -6.30
C PRO A 118 11.69 -4.65 -5.48
N ILE A 119 10.54 -4.60 -6.14
CA ILE A 119 9.24 -4.23 -5.55
C ILE A 119 8.34 -5.46 -5.58
N ALA A 120 7.85 -5.87 -4.41
CA ALA A 120 6.87 -6.93 -4.29
C ALA A 120 5.45 -6.37 -4.37
N LEU A 121 4.57 -7.15 -4.98
CA LEU A 121 3.14 -6.86 -5.13
C LEU A 121 2.32 -7.83 -4.28
N ALA A 122 1.27 -7.31 -3.66
CA ALA A 122 0.28 -8.10 -2.93
C ALA A 122 -1.05 -7.33 -2.84
N PRO A 123 -2.17 -7.95 -2.41
CA PRO A 123 -3.44 -7.26 -2.21
C PRO A 123 -3.30 -6.07 -1.26
N GLY A 124 -3.74 -4.89 -1.69
CA GLY A 124 -3.59 -3.63 -0.95
C GLY A 124 -4.50 -3.55 0.27
N MET A 125 -3.94 -3.33 1.47
CA MET A 125 -4.73 -3.38 2.70
C MET A 125 -5.83 -2.33 2.79
N GLY A 126 -5.58 -1.10 2.32
CA GLY A 126 -6.59 -0.05 2.29
C GLY A 126 -7.74 -0.39 1.36
N LEU A 127 -7.41 -0.87 0.14
CA LEU A 127 -8.39 -1.29 -0.86
C LEU A 127 -9.16 -2.53 -0.42
N ASN A 128 -8.51 -3.45 0.27
CA ASN A 128 -9.11 -4.63 0.87
C ASN A 128 -10.19 -4.26 1.90
N ALA A 129 -9.87 -3.37 2.82
CA ALA A 129 -10.80 -2.88 3.82
C ALA A 129 -11.98 -2.10 3.17
N TYR A 130 -11.71 -1.30 2.16
CA TYR A 130 -12.74 -0.59 1.40
C TYR A 130 -13.66 -1.57 0.66
N PHE A 131 -13.09 -2.59 0.00
CA PHE A 131 -13.84 -3.68 -0.66
C PHE A 131 -14.79 -4.34 0.33
N THR A 132 -14.26 -4.78 1.48
CA THR A 132 -14.99 -5.58 2.46
C THR A 132 -16.05 -4.79 3.23
N TYR A 133 -15.68 -3.63 3.78
CA TYR A 133 -16.56 -2.94 4.74
C TYR A 133 -17.42 -1.84 4.11
N THR A 134 -17.04 -1.33 2.93
CA THR A 134 -17.82 -0.26 2.29
C THR A 134 -18.56 -0.74 1.06
N VAL A 135 -17.94 -1.51 0.17
CA VAL A 135 -18.53 -1.93 -1.10
C VAL A 135 -19.45 -3.12 -0.90
N VAL A 136 -18.93 -4.23 -0.38
CA VAL A 136 -19.69 -5.45 -0.11
C VAL A 136 -20.46 -5.36 1.22
N GLY A 137 -19.88 -4.65 2.20
CA GLY A 137 -20.41 -4.54 3.55
C GLY A 137 -20.11 -5.79 4.40
N PHE A 138 -20.17 -5.63 5.72
CA PHE A 138 -19.97 -6.73 6.66
C PHE A 138 -21.05 -7.81 6.42
N HIS A 139 -20.63 -9.04 6.15
CA HIS A 139 -21.51 -10.17 5.81
C HIS A 139 -22.48 -9.88 4.64
N GLY A 140 -22.05 -9.13 3.63
CA GLY A 140 -22.86 -8.82 2.46
C GLY A 140 -23.94 -7.76 2.70
N SER A 141 -23.84 -6.97 3.78
CA SER A 141 -24.81 -5.92 4.12
C SER A 141 -24.70 -4.65 3.26
N GLY A 142 -23.71 -4.57 2.39
CA GLY A 142 -23.47 -3.40 1.56
C GLY A 142 -24.32 -3.35 0.29
N PRO A 143 -24.17 -2.28 -0.49
CA PRO A 143 -25.00 -2.03 -1.68
C PRO A 143 -24.59 -2.85 -2.91
N VAL A 144 -23.44 -3.52 -2.89
CA VAL A 144 -22.88 -4.24 -4.03
C VAL A 144 -22.58 -5.69 -3.61
N SER A 145 -23.03 -6.67 -4.40
CA SER A 145 -22.71 -8.08 -4.14
C SER A 145 -21.20 -8.34 -4.26
N TYR A 146 -20.73 -9.41 -3.62
CA TYR A 146 -19.32 -9.82 -3.69
C TYR A 146 -18.86 -10.04 -5.13
N GLY A 147 -19.65 -10.75 -5.94
CA GLY A 147 -19.32 -11.02 -7.34
C GLY A 147 -19.24 -9.75 -8.19
N LEU A 148 -20.19 -8.81 -7.97
CA LEU A 148 -20.20 -7.54 -8.69
C LEU A 148 -19.03 -6.63 -8.24
N ALA A 149 -18.64 -6.67 -6.96
CA ALA A 149 -17.46 -5.96 -6.47
C ALA A 149 -16.16 -6.51 -7.10
N LEU A 150 -16.05 -7.83 -7.27
CA LEU A 150 -14.93 -8.45 -8.00
C LEU A 150 -14.91 -8.03 -9.48
N THR A 151 -16.09 -7.87 -10.10
CA THR A 151 -16.20 -7.34 -11.46
C THR A 151 -15.69 -5.90 -11.54
N ALA A 152 -15.99 -5.06 -10.53
CA ALA A 152 -15.46 -3.70 -10.48
C ALA A 152 -13.92 -3.69 -10.43
N VAL A 153 -13.31 -4.55 -9.60
CA VAL A 153 -11.86 -4.71 -9.52
C VAL A 153 -11.27 -5.24 -10.84
N PHE A 154 -11.95 -6.18 -11.48
CA PHE A 154 -11.51 -6.70 -12.78
C PHE A 154 -11.46 -5.62 -13.86
N VAL A 155 -12.52 -4.83 -13.98
CA VAL A 155 -12.65 -3.73 -14.94
C VAL A 155 -11.66 -2.61 -14.61
N GLU A 156 -11.49 -2.30 -13.31
CA GLU A 156 -10.49 -1.35 -12.83
C GLU A 156 -9.10 -1.65 -13.36
N GLY A 157 -8.63 -2.90 -13.22
CA GLY A 157 -7.32 -3.31 -13.68
C GLY A 157 -7.14 -3.08 -15.18
N PHE A 158 -8.15 -3.34 -16.01
CA PHE A 158 -8.10 -3.04 -17.45
C PHE A 158 -8.08 -1.55 -17.76
N ILE A 159 -8.84 -0.74 -17.02
CA ILE A 159 -8.79 0.72 -17.17
C ILE A 159 -7.41 1.22 -16.76
N PHE A 160 -6.87 0.73 -15.65
CA PHE A 160 -5.53 1.12 -15.20
C PHE A 160 -4.44 0.69 -16.21
N PHE A 161 -4.57 -0.50 -16.79
CA PHE A 161 -3.69 -0.96 -17.87
C PHE A 161 -3.72 0.00 -19.05
N ALA A 162 -4.91 0.38 -19.53
CA ALA A 162 -5.05 1.33 -20.62
C ALA A 162 -4.44 2.69 -20.27
N LEU A 163 -4.72 3.24 -19.07
CA LEU A 163 -4.14 4.50 -18.61
C LEU A 163 -2.61 4.44 -18.51
N SER A 164 -2.06 3.29 -18.10
CA SER A 164 -0.60 3.09 -18.03
C SER A 164 0.03 3.01 -19.40
N LEU A 165 -0.63 2.32 -20.35
CA LEU A 165 -0.18 2.19 -21.73
C LEU A 165 -0.16 3.54 -22.44
N PHE A 166 -1.22 4.34 -22.27
CA PHE A 166 -1.33 5.67 -22.88
C PHE A 166 -0.57 6.76 -22.12
N GLY A 167 0.04 6.47 -20.96
CA GLY A 167 0.78 7.42 -20.13
C GLY A 167 -0.08 8.44 -19.40
N MET A 168 -1.40 8.28 -19.44
CA MET A 168 -2.36 9.21 -18.83
C MET A 168 -2.36 9.14 -17.29
N ARG A 169 -1.85 8.06 -16.69
CA ARG A 169 -1.79 7.88 -15.23
C ARG A 169 -1.04 9.01 -14.52
N GLN A 170 0.08 9.48 -15.09
CA GLN A 170 0.86 10.58 -14.50
C GLN A 170 0.06 11.87 -14.47
N TRP A 171 -0.75 12.13 -15.50
CA TRP A 171 -1.63 13.26 -15.56
C TRP A 171 -2.73 13.13 -14.48
N LEU A 172 -3.37 11.96 -14.37
CA LEU A 172 -4.42 11.71 -13.39
C LEU A 172 -3.90 11.82 -11.95
N ALA A 173 -2.72 11.26 -11.67
CA ALA A 173 -2.06 11.41 -10.38
C ALA A 173 -1.73 12.89 -10.04
N ARG A 174 -1.49 13.74 -11.04
CA ARG A 174 -1.23 15.18 -10.84
C ARG A 174 -2.49 16.04 -10.81
N ALA A 175 -3.60 15.53 -11.32
CA ALA A 175 -4.89 16.21 -11.26
C ALA A 175 -5.35 16.48 -9.83
N MET A 176 -4.82 15.72 -8.86
CA MET A 176 -5.13 15.90 -7.46
C MET A 176 -4.13 16.78 -6.72
N PRO A 177 -4.62 17.66 -5.81
CA PRO A 177 -3.77 18.46 -4.94
C PRO A 177 -2.87 17.59 -4.06
N LYS A 178 -1.63 18.03 -3.83
CA LYS A 178 -0.65 17.30 -3.02
C LYS A 178 -1.15 17.03 -1.59
N CYS A 179 -1.81 18.00 -0.97
CA CYS A 179 -2.34 17.88 0.39
C CYS A 179 -3.35 16.72 0.50
N ILE A 180 -4.24 16.53 -0.49
CA ILE A 180 -5.22 15.42 -0.50
C ILE A 180 -4.53 14.07 -0.71
N LYS A 181 -3.52 13.99 -1.58
CA LYS A 181 -2.73 12.75 -1.78
C LYS A 181 -2.07 12.27 -0.49
N LEU A 182 -1.43 13.20 0.23
CA LEU A 182 -0.78 12.88 1.50
C LEU A 182 -1.82 12.51 2.56
N ALA A 183 -2.92 13.27 2.62
CA ALA A 183 -4.02 13.04 3.56
C ALA A 183 -4.72 11.69 3.31
N SER A 184 -4.85 11.24 2.06
CA SER A 184 -5.45 9.92 1.78
C SER A 184 -4.64 8.78 2.37
N GLY A 185 -3.31 8.80 2.23
CA GLY A 185 -2.44 7.79 2.86
C GLY A 185 -2.56 7.78 4.39
N VAL A 186 -2.60 8.96 5.01
CA VAL A 186 -2.81 9.11 6.47
C VAL A 186 -4.19 8.58 6.87
N GLY A 187 -5.25 8.96 6.14
CA GLY A 187 -6.62 8.53 6.40
C GLY A 187 -6.80 7.01 6.30
N ILE A 188 -6.18 6.39 5.28
CA ILE A 188 -6.14 4.92 5.15
C ILE A 188 -5.43 4.30 6.36
N GLY A 189 -4.31 4.87 6.80
CA GLY A 189 -3.60 4.39 7.99
C GLY A 189 -4.45 4.44 9.27
N LEU A 190 -5.20 5.54 9.49
CA LEU A 190 -6.13 5.66 10.61
C LEU A 190 -7.31 4.67 10.48
N TYR A 191 -7.81 4.47 9.27
CA TYR A 191 -8.87 3.51 9.00
C TYR A 191 -8.45 2.06 9.29
N LEU A 192 -7.24 1.66 8.86
CA LEU A 192 -6.67 0.36 9.20
C LEU A 192 -6.46 0.19 10.71
N SER A 193 -6.03 1.24 11.40
CA SER A 193 -5.89 1.22 12.86
C SER A 193 -7.25 1.03 13.55
N LEU A 194 -8.30 1.67 13.04
CA LEU A 194 -9.67 1.48 13.55
C LEU A 194 -10.12 0.02 13.39
N ILE A 195 -9.90 -0.59 12.21
CA ILE A 195 -10.22 -2.01 11.96
C ILE A 195 -9.44 -2.91 12.92
N GLY A 196 -8.14 -2.65 13.10
CA GLY A 196 -7.30 -3.41 14.04
C GLY A 196 -7.75 -3.32 15.50
N LEU A 197 -8.46 -2.26 15.88
CA LEU A 197 -9.02 -2.09 17.22
C LEU A 197 -10.38 -2.76 17.41
N THR A 198 -11.14 -3.04 16.36
CA THR A 198 -12.48 -3.66 16.42
C THR A 198 -12.45 -5.17 16.68
N TYR A 199 -13.62 -5.79 16.89
CA TYR A 199 -13.72 -7.23 17.21
C TYR A 199 -13.53 -8.14 16.00
N SER A 200 -13.90 -7.73 14.79
CA SER A 200 -13.95 -8.60 13.63
C SER A 200 -12.56 -9.05 13.19
N ALA A 201 -11.77 -8.14 12.63
CA ALA A 201 -10.42 -8.43 12.16
C ALA A 201 -9.33 -7.98 13.13
N GLY A 202 -9.69 -7.50 14.34
CA GLY A 202 -8.77 -6.86 15.27
C GLY A 202 -8.76 -7.48 16.67
N ILE A 203 -8.26 -6.66 17.61
CA ILE A 203 -8.07 -7.06 19.03
C ILE A 203 -9.35 -6.91 19.86
N GLY A 204 -10.39 -6.25 19.35
CA GLY A 204 -11.63 -6.02 20.08
C GLY A 204 -11.53 -4.98 21.22
N ALA A 205 -10.57 -4.04 21.14
CA ALA A 205 -10.41 -3.00 22.15
C ALA A 205 -11.53 -1.96 22.13
N ILE A 206 -12.20 -1.79 20.99
CA ILE A 206 -13.30 -0.85 20.81
C ILE A 206 -14.54 -1.55 20.24
N THR A 207 -15.70 -1.02 20.58
CA THR A 207 -17.01 -1.48 20.10
C THR A 207 -17.95 -0.27 19.99
N GLY A 208 -19.11 -0.44 19.36
CA GLY A 208 -20.21 0.53 19.42
C GLY A 208 -20.95 0.45 20.73
N ASP A 209 -21.71 1.50 21.05
CA ASP A 209 -22.65 1.58 22.17
C ASP A 209 -23.93 2.26 21.67
N ARG A 210 -25.02 2.20 22.45
CA ARG A 210 -26.30 2.85 22.11
C ARG A 210 -26.16 4.35 21.89
N ASP A 211 -25.33 4.99 22.73
CA ASP A 211 -25.22 6.45 22.80
C ASP A 211 -23.95 6.98 22.12
N THR A 212 -22.95 6.13 21.88
CA THR A 212 -21.68 6.52 21.29
C THR A 212 -21.27 5.59 20.16
N PRO A 213 -20.86 6.11 18.98
CA PRO A 213 -20.42 5.27 17.85
C PRO A 213 -19.22 4.39 18.22
N VAL A 214 -18.37 4.86 19.14
CA VAL A 214 -17.16 4.15 19.58
C VAL A 214 -17.02 4.26 21.09
N THR A 215 -16.85 3.12 21.77
CA THR A 215 -16.57 3.00 23.19
C THR A 215 -15.55 1.90 23.46
N LEU A 216 -15.01 1.83 24.67
CA LEU A 216 -14.14 0.74 25.08
C LEU A 216 -14.90 -0.59 25.06
N GLY A 217 -14.29 -1.58 24.40
CA GLY A 217 -14.73 -2.97 24.36
C GLY A 217 -13.89 -3.88 25.25
N GLY A 218 -13.40 -4.97 24.69
CA GLY A 218 -12.52 -5.93 25.38
C GLY A 218 -13.26 -6.82 26.37
N CYS A 219 -14.55 -7.04 26.17
CA CYS A 219 -15.31 -8.03 26.93
C CYS A 219 -15.30 -9.39 26.23
N VAL A 220 -15.54 -10.43 27.00
CA VAL A 220 -15.70 -11.77 26.45
C VAL A 220 -16.98 -11.82 25.62
N PRO A 221 -16.99 -12.41 24.40
CA PRO A 221 -18.17 -12.43 23.53
C PRO A 221 -19.45 -12.97 24.20
N SER A 222 -19.32 -13.90 25.16
CA SER A 222 -20.45 -14.45 25.93
C SER A 222 -21.07 -13.45 26.93
N GLU A 223 -20.36 -12.38 27.27
CA GLU A 223 -20.84 -11.34 28.20
C GLU A 223 -21.42 -10.12 27.44
N MET A 224 -21.39 -10.12 26.11
CA MET A 224 -21.97 -9.05 25.29
C MET A 224 -23.50 -9.15 25.31
N VAL A 225 -24.18 -8.03 25.57
CA VAL A 225 -25.63 -7.91 25.51
C VAL A 225 -25.98 -7.02 24.33
N ASP A 226 -26.75 -7.54 23.37
CA ASP A 226 -27.15 -6.82 22.13
C ASP A 226 -25.96 -6.21 21.37
N GLY A 227 -24.80 -6.87 21.40
CA GLY A 227 -23.59 -6.39 20.76
C GLY A 227 -22.82 -5.29 21.55
N VAL A 228 -23.33 -4.88 22.70
CA VAL A 228 -22.73 -3.86 23.58
C VAL A 228 -21.99 -4.53 24.73
N CYS A 229 -20.86 -3.96 25.08
CA CYS A 229 -20.02 -4.42 26.19
C CYS A 229 -20.47 -3.76 27.50
N PRO A 230 -20.99 -4.51 28.50
CA PRO A 230 -21.40 -3.94 29.77
C PRO A 230 -20.23 -3.28 30.51
N GLY A 231 -20.47 -2.17 31.22
CA GLY A 231 -19.42 -1.37 31.85
C GLY A 231 -18.51 -2.15 32.80
N GLY A 232 -19.03 -3.15 33.52
CA GLY A 232 -18.25 -4.01 34.40
C GLY A 232 -17.41 -5.11 33.72
N ALA A 233 -17.66 -5.40 32.43
CA ALA A 233 -16.98 -6.44 31.67
C ALA A 233 -15.89 -5.88 30.71
N LYS A 234 -15.80 -4.56 30.55
CA LYS A 234 -14.84 -3.90 29.66
C LYS A 234 -13.40 -4.29 29.98
N MET A 235 -12.60 -4.54 28.95
CA MET A 235 -11.16 -4.86 29.03
C MET A 235 -10.81 -6.14 29.81
N ARG A 236 -11.77 -7.08 29.99
CA ARG A 236 -11.55 -8.35 30.71
C ARG A 236 -11.13 -9.50 29.81
N ASN A 237 -11.26 -9.38 28.50
CA ASN A 237 -10.91 -10.47 27.59
C ASN A 237 -9.40 -10.75 27.59
N PRO A 238 -8.95 -11.96 27.96
CA PRO A 238 -7.53 -12.29 27.98
C PRO A 238 -6.88 -12.29 26.59
N THR A 239 -7.64 -12.57 25.52
CA THR A 239 -7.13 -12.53 24.15
C THR A 239 -6.68 -11.14 23.74
N LEU A 240 -7.41 -10.08 24.19
CA LEU A 240 -7.04 -8.70 23.99
C LEU A 240 -5.64 -8.40 24.55
N TRP A 241 -5.38 -8.82 25.79
CA TRP A 241 -4.11 -8.54 26.47
C TRP A 241 -2.94 -9.30 25.86
N VAL A 242 -3.16 -10.57 25.45
CA VAL A 242 -2.15 -11.34 24.70
C VAL A 242 -1.83 -10.63 23.38
N GLY A 243 -2.85 -10.14 22.65
CA GLY A 243 -2.65 -9.35 21.44
C GLY A 243 -1.82 -8.09 21.71
N ILE A 244 -2.20 -7.28 22.71
CA ILE A 244 -1.51 -6.02 23.02
C ILE A 244 -0.06 -6.26 23.45
N PHE A 245 0.20 -7.13 24.42
CA PHE A 245 1.56 -7.31 24.95
C PHE A 245 2.46 -8.10 24.00
N CYS A 246 2.01 -9.24 23.50
CA CYS A 246 2.83 -10.14 22.69
C CYS A 246 2.79 -9.76 21.20
N GLY A 247 1.64 -9.33 20.69
CA GLY A 247 1.49 -8.91 19.30
C GLY A 247 1.89 -7.45 19.04
N GLY A 248 1.51 -6.52 19.93
CA GLY A 248 1.75 -5.09 19.76
C GLY A 248 3.09 -4.64 20.36
N ILE A 249 3.17 -4.61 21.69
CA ILE A 249 4.32 -4.02 22.42
C ILE A 249 5.63 -4.73 22.09
N LEU A 250 5.63 -6.06 22.09
CA LEU A 250 6.83 -6.83 21.73
C LEU A 250 7.28 -6.52 20.31
N THR A 251 6.35 -6.47 19.36
CA THR A 251 6.68 -6.12 17.97
C THR A 251 7.26 -4.72 17.87
N CYS A 252 6.70 -3.74 18.58
CA CYS A 252 7.28 -2.39 18.67
C CYS A 252 8.72 -2.40 19.19
N VAL A 253 8.98 -3.14 20.27
CA VAL A 253 10.33 -3.27 20.84
C VAL A 253 11.27 -3.89 19.80
N LEU A 254 10.88 -4.98 19.16
CA LEU A 254 11.69 -5.61 18.12
C LEU A 254 11.97 -4.66 16.94
N MET A 255 10.98 -3.85 16.53
CA MET A 255 11.15 -2.83 15.49
C MET A 255 12.12 -1.72 15.93
N MET A 256 12.07 -1.27 17.19
CA MET A 256 13.02 -0.29 17.73
C MET A 256 14.47 -0.82 17.68
N TYR A 257 14.67 -2.10 17.93
CA TYR A 257 15.97 -2.77 17.78
C TYR A 257 16.29 -3.19 16.35
N ARG A 258 15.48 -2.77 15.37
CA ARG A 258 15.64 -3.07 13.93
C ARG A 258 15.72 -4.57 13.63
N VAL A 259 15.01 -5.39 14.41
CA VAL A 259 14.91 -6.84 14.15
C VAL A 259 14.09 -7.05 12.88
N LYS A 260 14.70 -7.74 11.92
CA LYS A 260 14.04 -8.08 10.65
C LYS A 260 12.93 -9.11 10.90
N GLY A 261 11.76 -8.89 10.33
CA GLY A 261 10.61 -9.77 10.56
C GLY A 261 9.95 -9.60 11.94
N ALA A 262 10.13 -8.45 12.61
CA ALA A 262 9.51 -8.16 13.91
C ALA A 262 8.00 -8.40 13.92
N ILE A 263 7.29 -8.01 12.86
CA ILE A 263 5.85 -8.18 12.71
C ILE A 263 5.48 -9.67 12.73
N ILE A 264 6.16 -10.49 11.93
CA ILE A 264 5.91 -11.94 11.92
C ILE A 264 6.25 -12.57 13.26
N ALA A 265 7.33 -12.16 13.91
CA ALA A 265 7.70 -12.70 15.22
C ALA A 265 6.59 -12.45 16.25
N GLY A 266 5.99 -11.25 16.28
CA GLY A 266 4.84 -10.95 17.12
C GLY A 266 3.61 -11.80 16.80
N ILE A 267 3.24 -11.91 15.53
CA ILE A 267 2.11 -12.73 15.08
C ILE A 267 2.32 -14.19 15.47
N LEU A 268 3.50 -14.76 15.20
CA LEU A 268 3.80 -16.15 15.52
C LEU A 268 3.74 -16.41 17.04
N LEU A 269 4.28 -15.51 17.85
CA LEU A 269 4.23 -15.65 19.30
C LEU A 269 2.78 -15.70 19.80
N VAL A 270 1.94 -14.73 19.39
CA VAL A 270 0.52 -14.71 19.76
C VAL A 270 -0.20 -15.98 19.28
N SER A 271 0.10 -16.42 18.05
CA SER A 271 -0.51 -17.63 17.49
C SER A 271 -0.13 -18.88 18.28
N VAL A 272 1.17 -19.06 18.61
CA VAL A 272 1.64 -20.17 19.41
C VAL A 272 1.00 -20.20 20.80
N ILE A 273 0.82 -19.04 21.44
CA ILE A 273 0.12 -18.92 22.72
C ILE A 273 -1.36 -19.30 22.58
N SER A 274 -1.96 -19.04 21.42
CA SER A 274 -3.39 -19.28 21.16
C SER A 274 -3.70 -20.67 20.59
N TRP A 275 -2.72 -21.51 20.22
CA TRP A 275 -2.96 -22.85 19.69
C TRP A 275 -3.38 -23.89 20.74
N PRO A 276 -2.90 -23.89 21.99
CA PRO A 276 -3.31 -24.84 23.00
C PRO A 276 -4.81 -24.75 23.31
N ARG A 277 -5.54 -25.85 23.16
CA ARG A 277 -7.01 -25.91 23.32
C ARG A 277 -7.54 -25.71 24.75
N PRO A 278 -6.83 -26.11 25.82
CA PRO A 278 -7.34 -25.98 27.20
C PRO A 278 -7.20 -24.56 27.77
N THR A 279 -6.70 -23.59 27.02
CA THR A 279 -6.48 -22.22 27.48
C THR A 279 -7.68 -21.31 27.23
N THR A 280 -7.83 -20.25 28.03
CA THR A 280 -8.87 -19.20 27.84
C THR A 280 -8.63 -18.33 26.60
N VAL A 281 -7.42 -18.38 26.03
CA VAL A 281 -7.02 -17.61 24.85
C VAL A 281 -6.97 -18.47 23.58
N THR A 282 -7.53 -19.69 23.62
CA THR A 282 -7.46 -20.62 22.51
C THR A 282 -8.16 -20.09 21.27
N TYR A 283 -7.53 -20.31 20.10
CA TYR A 283 -8.17 -20.11 18.80
C TYR A 283 -9.02 -21.32 18.36
N PHE A 284 -8.84 -22.48 19.02
CA PHE A 284 -9.50 -23.75 18.69
C PHE A 284 -10.42 -24.24 19.82
N PRO A 285 -11.53 -23.54 20.13
CA PRO A 285 -12.46 -23.99 21.18
C PRO A 285 -13.06 -25.37 20.83
N HIS A 286 -13.57 -26.07 21.84
CA HIS A 286 -14.26 -27.37 21.68
C HIS A 286 -15.69 -27.17 21.13
N SER A 287 -15.83 -26.52 19.98
CA SER A 287 -17.07 -26.34 19.22
C SER A 287 -16.93 -26.97 17.84
N ALA A 288 -18.02 -27.08 17.08
CA ALA A 288 -17.98 -27.61 15.72
C ALA A 288 -16.99 -26.82 14.85
N LEU A 289 -17.06 -25.49 14.89
CA LEU A 289 -16.17 -24.57 14.17
C LEU A 289 -14.70 -24.69 14.60
N GLY A 290 -14.46 -24.74 15.92
CA GLY A 290 -13.12 -24.90 16.45
C GLY A 290 -12.50 -26.25 16.13
N ASN A 291 -13.30 -27.32 16.07
CA ASN A 291 -12.84 -28.63 15.64
C ASN A 291 -12.47 -28.66 14.15
N ASP A 292 -13.29 -28.09 13.27
CA ASP A 292 -12.99 -27.97 11.83
C ASP A 292 -11.68 -27.20 11.58
N SER A 293 -11.51 -26.06 12.25
CA SER A 293 -10.28 -25.26 12.15
C SER A 293 -9.06 -26.01 12.69
N TYR A 294 -9.21 -26.77 13.80
CA TYR A 294 -8.14 -27.56 14.38
C TYR A 294 -7.76 -28.76 13.52
N ASP A 295 -8.73 -29.44 12.92
CA ASP A 295 -8.47 -30.58 12.01
C ASP A 295 -7.77 -30.12 10.72
N PHE A 296 -8.05 -28.93 10.26
CA PHE A 296 -7.28 -28.31 9.18
C PHE A 296 -5.85 -27.98 9.62
N PHE A 297 -5.67 -27.37 10.79
CA PHE A 297 -4.36 -27.03 11.35
C PHE A 297 -3.44 -28.24 11.52
N LYS A 298 -3.97 -29.40 11.94
CA LYS A 298 -3.19 -30.66 12.07
C LYS A 298 -2.49 -31.09 10.79
N LYS A 299 -3.01 -30.70 9.62
CA LYS A 299 -2.41 -31.07 8.34
C LYS A 299 -1.07 -30.41 8.07
N VAL A 300 -0.71 -29.35 8.78
CA VAL A 300 0.53 -28.54 8.74
C VAL A 300 0.95 -28.13 7.34
N VAL A 301 1.14 -29.09 6.43
CA VAL A 301 1.51 -28.89 5.02
C VAL A 301 0.45 -29.56 4.15
N THR A 302 -0.32 -28.75 3.43
CA THR A 302 -1.31 -29.24 2.47
C THR A 302 -1.59 -28.16 1.42
N PHE A 303 -1.92 -28.59 0.23
CA PHE A 303 -2.43 -27.69 -0.80
C PHE A 303 -3.96 -27.61 -0.66
N HIS A 304 -4.46 -26.41 -0.35
CA HIS A 304 -5.90 -26.13 -0.38
C HIS A 304 -6.24 -25.50 -1.73
N LYS A 305 -7.09 -26.18 -2.51
CA LYS A 305 -7.59 -25.63 -3.77
C LYS A 305 -8.63 -24.53 -3.48
N ILE A 306 -8.69 -23.53 -4.33
CA ILE A 306 -9.71 -22.47 -4.23
C ILE A 306 -11.02 -23.07 -4.74
N GLU A 307 -12.02 -23.17 -3.87
CA GLU A 307 -13.31 -23.82 -4.18
C GLU A 307 -14.43 -22.82 -4.43
N SER A 308 -14.48 -21.73 -3.65
CA SER A 308 -15.64 -20.83 -3.60
C SER A 308 -15.39 -19.45 -4.20
N THR A 309 -14.14 -19.02 -4.41
CA THR A 309 -13.85 -17.64 -4.81
C THR A 309 -13.30 -17.49 -6.22
N LEU A 310 -12.96 -18.58 -6.89
CA LEU A 310 -12.38 -18.54 -8.23
C LEU A 310 -13.44 -18.17 -9.29
N VAL A 311 -13.18 -17.11 -10.05
CA VAL A 311 -14.02 -16.65 -11.18
C VAL A 311 -15.48 -16.40 -10.76
N GLN A 312 -15.67 -15.68 -9.66
CA GLN A 312 -17.00 -15.34 -9.12
C GLN A 312 -17.51 -13.97 -9.60
N GLN A 313 -17.05 -13.50 -10.78
CA GLN A 313 -17.49 -12.23 -11.35
C GLN A 313 -18.96 -12.28 -11.78
N GLU A 314 -19.74 -11.33 -11.30
CA GLU A 314 -21.11 -11.06 -11.74
C GLU A 314 -21.15 -9.86 -12.69
N TRP A 315 -21.86 -9.99 -13.81
CA TRP A 315 -21.94 -8.95 -14.83
C TRP A 315 -23.30 -8.26 -14.88
N ASP A 316 -24.24 -8.72 -14.07
CA ASP A 316 -25.56 -8.10 -13.97
C ASP A 316 -25.52 -6.92 -13.00
N LEU A 317 -25.55 -5.71 -13.55
CA LEU A 317 -25.52 -4.47 -12.76
C LEU A 317 -26.85 -4.22 -12.01
N GLY A 318 -27.95 -4.78 -12.46
CA GLY A 318 -29.27 -4.60 -11.85
C GLY A 318 -29.56 -3.15 -11.45
N GLN A 319 -29.95 -2.93 -10.17
CA GLN A 319 -30.18 -1.61 -9.59
C GLN A 319 -28.92 -1.00 -8.94
N ALA A 320 -27.82 -1.76 -8.84
CA ALA A 320 -26.59 -1.34 -8.16
C ALA A 320 -25.62 -0.53 -9.05
N GLY A 321 -26.00 -0.18 -10.29
CA GLY A 321 -25.11 0.47 -11.26
C GLY A 321 -24.45 1.76 -10.78
N GLY A 322 -25.14 2.59 -10.01
CA GLY A 322 -24.57 3.81 -9.42
C GLY A 322 -23.50 3.52 -8.37
N GLN A 323 -23.74 2.56 -7.49
CA GLN A 323 -22.81 2.14 -6.44
C GLN A 323 -21.61 1.39 -7.03
N PHE A 324 -21.83 0.57 -8.04
CA PHE A 324 -20.77 -0.07 -8.83
C PHE A 324 -19.85 0.98 -9.46
N GLY A 325 -20.40 2.01 -10.10
CA GLY A 325 -19.62 3.10 -10.70
C GLY A 325 -18.79 3.86 -9.66
N LEU A 326 -19.38 4.15 -8.48
CA LEU A 326 -18.68 4.80 -7.38
C LEU A 326 -17.53 3.91 -6.86
N ALA A 327 -17.77 2.62 -6.66
CA ALA A 327 -16.78 1.67 -6.23
C ALA A 327 -15.61 1.58 -7.24
N LEU A 328 -15.92 1.43 -8.53
CA LEU A 328 -14.94 1.37 -9.63
C LEU A 328 -14.04 2.61 -9.68
N ILE A 329 -14.64 3.81 -9.64
CA ILE A 329 -13.88 5.06 -9.67
C ILE A 329 -13.01 5.19 -8.42
N THR A 330 -13.51 4.79 -7.26
CA THR A 330 -12.77 4.87 -6.00
C THR A 330 -11.59 3.89 -5.99
N PHE A 331 -11.80 2.65 -6.40
CA PHE A 331 -10.72 1.66 -6.53
C PHE A 331 -9.63 2.18 -7.45
N LEU A 332 -9.99 2.52 -8.69
CA LEU A 332 -9.06 3.06 -9.68
C LEU A 332 -8.27 4.25 -9.17
N TYR A 333 -8.95 5.16 -8.48
CA TYR A 333 -8.34 6.39 -8.02
C TYR A 333 -7.36 6.14 -6.87
N VAL A 334 -7.78 5.37 -5.85
CA VAL A 334 -6.93 5.04 -4.69
C VAL A 334 -5.73 4.23 -5.14
N ASP A 335 -5.95 3.27 -6.04
CA ASP A 335 -4.87 2.41 -6.53
C ASP A 335 -3.83 3.18 -7.36
N ILE A 336 -4.26 4.07 -8.26
CA ILE A 336 -3.33 4.95 -9.00
C ILE A 336 -2.46 5.77 -8.05
N LEU A 337 -3.04 6.30 -6.98
CA LEU A 337 -2.29 7.09 -6.01
C LEU A 337 -1.31 6.24 -5.21
N ASP A 338 -1.77 5.11 -4.70
CA ASP A 338 -0.97 4.21 -3.88
C ASP A 338 0.16 3.58 -4.71
N ALA A 339 -0.16 2.97 -5.85
CA ALA A 339 0.83 2.39 -6.74
C ALA A 339 1.87 3.41 -7.22
N THR A 340 1.41 4.62 -7.64
CA THR A 340 2.34 5.66 -8.11
C THR A 340 3.24 6.15 -6.99
N GLY A 341 2.70 6.41 -5.80
CA GLY A 341 3.45 6.90 -4.66
C GLY A 341 4.47 5.87 -4.17
N THR A 342 4.04 4.64 -4.00
CA THR A 342 4.86 3.54 -3.50
C THR A 342 5.95 3.14 -4.49
N MET A 343 5.62 2.94 -5.77
CA MET A 343 6.62 2.57 -6.78
C MET A 343 7.67 3.66 -6.97
N TYR A 344 7.26 4.93 -7.00
CA TYR A 344 8.21 6.05 -7.10
C TYR A 344 9.13 6.13 -5.87
N SER A 345 8.58 6.00 -4.68
CA SER A 345 9.33 6.01 -3.43
C SER A 345 10.34 4.87 -3.36
N MET A 346 9.94 3.66 -3.73
CA MET A 346 10.83 2.49 -3.76
C MET A 346 11.89 2.59 -4.86
N ALA A 347 11.53 3.10 -6.04
CA ALA A 347 12.49 3.36 -7.12
C ALA A 347 13.54 4.40 -6.71
N ARG A 348 13.14 5.45 -5.98
CA ARG A 348 14.06 6.44 -5.41
C ARG A 348 14.97 5.81 -4.36
N PHE A 349 14.40 4.96 -3.49
CA PHE A 349 15.15 4.31 -2.42
C PHE A 349 16.20 3.32 -2.94
N CYS A 350 15.91 2.57 -4.02
CA CYS A 350 16.89 1.68 -4.66
C CYS A 350 17.85 2.41 -5.65
N GLY A 351 17.67 3.72 -5.84
CA GLY A 351 18.52 4.54 -6.72
C GLY A 351 18.27 4.29 -8.21
N ALA A 352 17.05 3.90 -8.59
CA ALA A 352 16.67 3.62 -9.98
C ALA A 352 16.03 4.83 -10.70
N ILE A 353 15.92 6.00 -10.06
CA ILE A 353 15.34 7.21 -10.67
C ILE A 353 16.36 7.85 -11.61
N ASP A 354 15.92 8.20 -12.81
CA ASP A 354 16.63 9.07 -13.72
C ASP A 354 16.34 10.54 -13.36
N GLU A 355 17.39 11.28 -13.00
CA GLU A 355 17.26 12.69 -12.61
C GLU A 355 16.73 13.59 -13.73
N ARG A 356 16.90 13.21 -15.00
CA ARG A 356 16.45 13.99 -16.17
C ARG A 356 14.96 13.84 -16.42
N THR A 357 14.47 12.60 -16.36
CA THR A 357 13.04 12.30 -16.66
C THR A 357 12.17 12.40 -15.41
N GLN A 358 12.78 12.39 -14.20
CA GLN A 358 12.08 12.27 -12.93
C GLN A 358 11.15 11.03 -12.88
N ASP A 359 11.50 9.99 -13.65
CA ASP A 359 10.84 8.71 -13.68
C ASP A 359 11.89 7.60 -13.48
N PHE A 360 11.47 6.37 -13.24
CA PHE A 360 12.39 5.25 -13.08
C PHE A 360 12.38 4.34 -14.30
N GLU A 361 13.53 3.71 -14.54
CA GLU A 361 13.69 2.81 -15.66
C GLU A 361 12.72 1.63 -15.58
N GLY A 362 11.99 1.36 -16.66
CA GLY A 362 10.98 0.31 -16.71
C GLY A 362 9.65 0.67 -16.04
N SER A 363 9.39 1.94 -15.73
CA SER A 363 8.16 2.39 -15.07
C SER A 363 6.91 1.95 -15.80
N ALA A 364 6.84 2.11 -17.12
CA ALA A 364 5.68 1.71 -17.92
C ALA A 364 5.40 0.20 -17.77
N MET A 365 6.45 -0.64 -17.79
CA MET A 365 6.31 -2.08 -17.60
C MET A 365 5.89 -2.43 -16.16
N ALA A 366 6.44 -1.73 -15.15
CA ALA A 366 6.08 -1.95 -13.76
C ALA A 366 4.58 -1.70 -13.52
N TYR A 367 4.06 -0.58 -14.02
CA TYR A 367 2.62 -0.27 -13.89
C TYR A 367 1.74 -1.15 -14.76
N THR A 368 2.25 -1.65 -15.88
CA THR A 368 1.54 -2.64 -16.71
C THR A 368 1.37 -3.97 -15.95
N VAL A 369 2.43 -4.43 -15.29
CA VAL A 369 2.38 -5.65 -14.47
C VAL A 369 1.44 -5.46 -13.28
N ASP A 370 1.48 -4.32 -12.62
CA ASP A 370 0.60 -3.97 -11.52
C ASP A 370 -0.87 -4.02 -11.96
N ALA A 371 -1.23 -3.31 -13.01
CA ALA A 371 -2.58 -3.27 -13.56
C ALA A 371 -3.12 -4.66 -13.97
N LEU A 372 -2.29 -5.47 -14.62
CA LEU A 372 -2.68 -6.85 -14.95
C LEU A 372 -2.83 -7.72 -13.71
N SER A 373 -2.01 -7.48 -12.67
CA SER A 373 -2.10 -8.20 -11.40
C SER A 373 -3.42 -7.90 -10.68
N ILE A 374 -3.97 -6.68 -10.79
CA ILE A 374 -5.29 -6.32 -10.26
C ILE A 374 -6.37 -7.20 -10.91
N SER A 375 -6.44 -7.20 -12.26
CA SER A 375 -7.44 -8.00 -12.98
C SER A 375 -7.30 -9.50 -12.73
N ILE A 376 -6.07 -10.03 -12.69
CA ILE A 376 -5.84 -11.44 -12.38
C ILE A 376 -6.21 -11.73 -10.91
N GLY A 377 -5.88 -10.84 -9.98
CA GLY A 377 -6.22 -10.96 -8.55
C GLY A 377 -7.72 -11.09 -8.31
N SER A 378 -8.53 -10.31 -9.03
CA SER A 378 -9.98 -10.41 -8.94
C SER A 378 -10.52 -11.76 -9.40
N LEU A 379 -9.89 -12.43 -10.39
CA LEU A 379 -10.25 -13.79 -10.81
C LEU A 379 -10.00 -14.82 -9.72
N PHE A 380 -9.00 -14.60 -8.85
CA PHE A 380 -8.78 -15.42 -7.64
C PHE A 380 -9.71 -15.04 -6.49
N GLY A 381 -10.58 -14.06 -6.65
CA GLY A 381 -11.49 -13.58 -5.60
C GLY A 381 -10.83 -12.64 -4.60
N SER A 382 -9.71 -12.00 -4.96
CA SER A 382 -8.99 -11.06 -4.09
C SER A 382 -9.32 -9.60 -4.42
N SER A 383 -9.10 -8.71 -3.45
CA SER A 383 -9.11 -7.26 -3.62
C SER A 383 -7.98 -6.77 -4.54
N PRO A 384 -7.97 -5.49 -4.97
CA PRO A 384 -6.93 -4.96 -5.85
C PRO A 384 -5.52 -5.20 -5.32
N VAL A 385 -4.62 -5.62 -6.22
CA VAL A 385 -3.20 -5.85 -5.93
C VAL A 385 -2.43 -4.55 -6.16
N THR A 386 -1.51 -4.20 -5.27
CA THR A 386 -0.70 -2.98 -5.37
C THR A 386 0.73 -3.19 -4.89
N ALA A 387 1.59 -2.20 -5.12
CA ALA A 387 2.98 -2.22 -4.67
C ALA A 387 3.10 -1.99 -3.16
N PHE A 388 3.93 -2.78 -2.48
CA PHE A 388 4.09 -2.72 -1.03
C PHE A 388 5.31 -1.93 -0.59
N VAL A 389 5.11 -1.02 0.38
CA VAL A 389 6.18 -0.19 0.98
C VAL A 389 7.18 -1.03 1.78
N GLU A 390 6.78 -2.20 2.28
CA GLU A 390 7.62 -3.17 2.98
C GLU A 390 8.74 -3.72 2.07
N SER A 391 8.65 -3.56 0.76
CA SER A 391 9.74 -3.82 -0.18
C SER A 391 11.00 -3.01 0.17
N GLY A 392 10.83 -1.87 0.85
CA GLY A 392 11.90 -1.07 1.42
C GLY A 392 12.79 -1.84 2.40
N ALA A 393 12.27 -2.85 3.09
CA ALA A 393 13.06 -3.71 3.97
C ALA A 393 14.12 -4.51 3.19
N GLY A 394 13.75 -5.09 2.04
CA GLY A 394 14.70 -5.76 1.17
C GLY A 394 15.66 -4.80 0.47
N ILE A 395 15.16 -3.63 0.04
CA ILE A 395 16.02 -2.59 -0.57
C ILE A 395 17.09 -2.11 0.43
N SER A 396 16.72 -1.93 1.71
CA SER A 396 17.69 -1.57 2.78
C SER A 396 18.77 -2.64 3.00
N GLU A 397 18.48 -3.91 2.66
CA GLU A 397 19.46 -5.01 2.68
C GLU A 397 20.36 -5.06 1.45
N GLY A 398 20.18 -4.15 0.51
CA GLY A 398 20.94 -4.04 -0.72
C GLY A 398 20.25 -4.65 -1.94
N GLY A 399 18.96 -4.98 -1.87
CA GLY A 399 18.14 -5.38 -3.02
C GLY A 399 18.00 -4.22 -4.00
N LYS A 400 18.40 -4.44 -5.25
CA LYS A 400 18.39 -3.41 -6.29
C LYS A 400 17.78 -3.88 -7.59
N THR A 401 17.51 -5.17 -7.73
CA THR A 401 17.07 -5.77 -9.00
C THR A 401 15.80 -6.58 -8.83
N GLY A 402 15.21 -6.97 -9.95
CA GLY A 402 14.03 -7.82 -9.96
C GLY A 402 14.21 -9.20 -9.31
N LEU A 403 15.43 -9.65 -9.11
CA LEU A 403 15.70 -10.90 -8.39
C LEU A 403 15.20 -10.86 -6.95
N THR A 404 15.24 -9.70 -6.28
CA THR A 404 14.64 -9.52 -4.96
C THR A 404 13.14 -9.80 -4.99
N ALA A 405 12.40 -9.19 -5.92
CA ALA A 405 10.96 -9.41 -6.06
C ALA A 405 10.62 -10.84 -6.48
N MET A 406 11.39 -11.43 -7.39
CA MET A 406 11.22 -12.84 -7.78
C MET A 406 11.44 -13.79 -6.60
N THR A 407 12.44 -13.55 -5.76
CA THR A 407 12.68 -14.35 -4.56
C THR A 407 11.51 -14.25 -3.59
N THR A 408 10.98 -13.04 -3.38
CA THR A 408 9.77 -12.82 -2.58
C THR A 408 8.59 -13.60 -3.16
N GLY A 409 8.39 -13.55 -4.49
CA GLY A 409 7.35 -14.30 -5.19
C GLY A 409 7.47 -15.82 -5.00
N VAL A 410 8.69 -16.36 -5.08
CA VAL A 410 8.93 -17.79 -4.81
C VAL A 410 8.61 -18.15 -3.35
N CYS A 411 8.91 -17.28 -2.39
CA CYS A 411 8.55 -17.51 -0.99
C CYS A 411 7.02 -17.53 -0.79
N PHE A 412 6.28 -16.63 -1.46
CA PHE A 412 4.81 -16.65 -1.46
C PHE A 412 4.26 -17.93 -2.11
N LEU A 413 4.88 -18.41 -3.19
CA LEU A 413 4.50 -19.68 -3.81
C LEU A 413 4.66 -20.87 -2.84
N VAL A 414 5.77 -20.90 -2.11
CA VAL A 414 6.01 -21.93 -1.07
C VAL A 414 4.99 -21.81 0.05
N SER A 415 4.56 -20.60 0.40
CA SER A 415 3.58 -20.35 1.47
C SER A 415 2.20 -20.95 1.19
N ILE A 416 1.85 -21.22 -0.07
CA ILE A 416 0.58 -21.89 -0.44
C ILE A 416 0.46 -23.24 0.27
N PHE A 417 1.56 -23.99 0.39
CA PHE A 417 1.56 -25.30 1.04
C PHE A 417 1.44 -25.21 2.56
N PHE A 418 1.70 -24.03 3.15
CA PHE A 418 1.56 -23.79 4.59
C PHE A 418 0.26 -23.08 4.95
N SER A 419 -0.75 -23.14 4.08
CA SER A 419 -2.07 -22.53 4.31
C SER A 419 -2.72 -22.90 5.65
N PRO A 420 -2.57 -24.13 6.22
CA PRO A 420 -3.11 -24.46 7.53
C PRO A 420 -2.49 -23.63 8.67
N ILE A 421 -1.20 -23.29 8.57
CA ILE A 421 -0.53 -22.46 9.57
C ILE A 421 -1.07 -21.03 9.48
N PHE A 422 -1.19 -20.46 8.29
CA PHE A 422 -1.75 -19.11 8.12
C PHE A 422 -3.22 -19.02 8.54
N ALA A 423 -4.01 -20.06 8.30
CA ALA A 423 -5.41 -20.15 8.74
C ALA A 423 -5.56 -20.21 10.27
N SER A 424 -4.54 -20.69 10.98
CA SER A 424 -4.51 -20.81 12.44
C SER A 424 -4.14 -19.51 13.17
N ILE A 425 -3.82 -18.45 12.43
CA ILE A 425 -3.49 -17.13 12.99
C ILE A 425 -4.79 -16.46 13.45
N PRO A 426 -4.92 -16.13 14.75
CA PRO A 426 -6.13 -15.51 15.28
C PRO A 426 -6.23 -14.02 14.94
N PRO A 427 -7.45 -13.44 14.89
CA PRO A 427 -7.63 -12.00 14.60
C PRO A 427 -6.90 -11.08 15.58
N TRP A 428 -6.80 -11.44 16.86
CA TRP A 428 -6.07 -10.65 17.86
C TRP A 428 -4.54 -10.65 17.66
N ALA A 429 -3.99 -11.56 16.86
CA ALA A 429 -2.59 -11.51 16.43
C ALA A 429 -2.40 -10.52 15.27
N THR A 430 -3.33 -10.51 14.32
CA THR A 430 -3.27 -9.65 13.13
C THR A 430 -3.73 -8.22 13.41
N GLY A 431 -4.64 -8.01 14.37
CA GLY A 431 -5.18 -6.70 14.71
C GLY A 431 -4.10 -5.71 15.18
N CYS A 432 -3.16 -6.15 16.02
CA CYS A 432 -2.03 -5.31 16.41
C CYS A 432 -1.14 -4.94 15.21
N THR A 433 -0.99 -5.85 14.24
CA THR A 433 -0.25 -5.57 13.02
C THR A 433 -0.92 -4.48 12.18
N LEU A 434 -2.26 -4.52 12.06
CA LEU A 434 -3.02 -3.47 11.37
C LEU A 434 -2.81 -2.09 12.00
N ILE A 435 -2.79 -2.02 13.34
CA ILE A 435 -2.51 -0.78 14.07
C ILE A 435 -1.09 -0.28 13.79
N LEU A 436 -0.09 -1.17 13.79
CA LEU A 436 1.30 -0.82 13.53
C LEU A 436 1.50 -0.35 12.08
N VAL A 437 0.93 -1.04 11.10
CA VAL A 437 0.97 -0.63 9.69
C VAL A 437 0.27 0.71 9.51
N GLY A 438 -0.91 0.89 10.11
CA GLY A 438 -1.60 2.18 10.12
C GLY A 438 -0.72 3.30 10.68
N SER A 439 -0.01 3.06 11.80
CA SER A 439 0.92 4.04 12.39
C SER A 439 2.08 4.41 11.47
N MET A 440 2.59 3.45 10.68
CA MET A 440 3.64 3.72 9.69
C MET A 440 3.13 4.60 8.54
N MET A 441 1.90 4.40 8.10
CA MET A 441 1.27 5.24 7.07
C MET A 441 1.01 6.68 7.56
N VAL A 442 0.64 6.86 8.83
CA VAL A 442 0.40 8.18 9.44
C VAL A 442 1.66 9.06 9.44
N ARG A 443 2.86 8.52 9.34
CA ARG A 443 4.10 9.30 9.28
C ARG A 443 4.11 10.34 8.15
N VAL A 444 3.41 10.10 7.07
CA VAL A 444 3.27 11.02 5.94
C VAL A 444 2.53 12.31 6.31
N ALA A 445 1.81 12.33 7.44
CA ALA A 445 1.15 13.54 7.96
C ALA A 445 2.12 14.70 8.20
N ALA A 446 3.40 14.42 8.47
CA ALA A 446 4.44 15.44 8.64
C ALA A 446 4.72 16.22 7.35
N ASP A 447 4.47 15.64 6.19
CA ASP A 447 4.72 16.25 4.88
C ASP A 447 3.52 17.07 4.36
N ILE A 448 2.39 17.05 5.09
CA ILE A 448 1.21 17.89 4.77
C ILE A 448 1.53 19.34 5.09
N ASN A 449 1.12 20.21 4.19
CA ASN A 449 1.29 21.64 4.39
C ASN A 449 0.26 22.22 5.38
N TRP A 450 0.61 22.22 6.67
CA TRP A 450 -0.25 22.75 7.73
C TRP A 450 -0.20 24.28 7.88
N ARG A 451 0.72 24.96 7.15
CA ARG A 451 0.91 26.42 7.24
C ARG A 451 -0.15 27.19 6.48
N TYR A 452 -0.69 26.63 5.40
CA TYR A 452 -1.73 27.27 4.59
C TYR A 452 -3.07 26.57 4.83
N MET A 453 -4.05 27.31 5.37
CA MET A 453 -5.38 26.77 5.73
C MET A 453 -6.15 26.18 4.54
N GLY A 454 -5.93 26.70 3.33
CA GLY A 454 -6.51 26.16 2.09
C GLY A 454 -6.00 24.76 1.70
N ASP A 455 -4.89 24.30 2.27
CA ASP A 455 -4.33 22.95 2.14
C ASP A 455 -4.59 22.13 3.41
N ALA A 456 -4.44 22.73 4.59
CA ALA A 456 -4.53 22.07 5.90
C ALA A 456 -5.95 21.58 6.21
N ILE A 457 -6.98 22.44 6.04
CA ILE A 457 -8.37 22.07 6.35
C ILE A 457 -8.88 20.93 5.45
N PRO A 458 -8.72 20.97 4.11
CA PRO A 458 -9.11 19.87 3.25
C PRO A 458 -8.39 18.57 3.57
N ALA A 459 -7.08 18.64 3.89
CA ALA A 459 -6.32 17.48 4.31
C ALA A 459 -6.88 16.87 5.60
N PHE A 460 -7.15 17.71 6.62
CA PHE A 460 -7.75 17.26 7.88
C PHE A 460 -9.12 16.63 7.66
N VAL A 461 -10.00 17.25 6.89
CA VAL A 461 -11.33 16.69 6.56
C VAL A 461 -11.18 15.33 5.87
N CYS A 462 -10.29 15.21 4.89
CA CYS A 462 -10.03 13.97 4.19
C CYS A 462 -9.61 12.85 5.16
N LEU A 463 -8.59 13.08 5.98
CA LEU A 463 -8.05 12.06 6.88
C LEU A 463 -8.99 11.70 8.05
N ALA A 464 -9.81 12.66 8.52
CA ALA A 464 -10.72 12.43 9.62
C ALA A 464 -12.01 11.70 9.19
N VAL A 465 -12.57 12.06 8.03
CA VAL A 465 -13.81 11.46 7.53
C VAL A 465 -13.64 9.97 7.22
N MET A 466 -12.48 9.53 6.70
CA MET A 466 -12.23 8.13 6.32
C MET A 466 -12.52 7.12 7.45
N PRO A 467 -11.88 7.20 8.62
CA PRO A 467 -12.17 6.25 9.70
C PRO A 467 -13.58 6.40 10.29
N PHE A 468 -14.10 7.63 10.42
CA PHE A 468 -15.43 7.84 11.01
C PHE A 468 -16.58 7.38 10.13
N THR A 469 -16.41 7.37 8.82
CA THR A 469 -17.43 6.88 7.87
C THR A 469 -17.20 5.44 7.43
N TYR A 470 -16.14 4.80 7.90
CA TYR A 470 -15.68 3.50 7.40
C TYR A 470 -15.53 3.47 5.86
N SER A 471 -15.19 4.62 5.24
CA SER A 471 -15.15 4.74 3.79
C SER A 471 -14.05 5.66 3.31
N ILE A 472 -13.14 5.11 2.51
CA ILE A 472 -12.09 5.87 1.82
C ILE A 472 -12.71 6.86 0.82
N ALA A 473 -13.75 6.41 0.09
CA ALA A 473 -14.43 7.23 -0.92
C ALA A 473 -14.99 8.54 -0.33
N TYR A 474 -15.73 8.44 0.78
CA TYR A 474 -16.33 9.62 1.39
C TYR A 474 -15.29 10.58 1.95
N GLY A 475 -14.18 10.06 2.50
CA GLY A 475 -13.08 10.90 2.93
C GLY A 475 -12.42 11.66 1.78
N LEU A 476 -12.16 10.99 0.66
CA LEU A 476 -11.61 11.61 -0.54
C LEU A 476 -12.55 12.68 -1.12
N ILE A 477 -13.84 12.35 -1.28
CA ILE A 477 -14.86 13.27 -1.79
C ILE A 477 -14.96 14.50 -0.89
N ALA A 478 -15.06 14.32 0.43
CA ALA A 478 -15.12 15.40 1.40
C ALA A 478 -13.88 16.30 1.32
N GLY A 479 -12.68 15.72 1.24
CA GLY A 479 -11.43 16.45 1.12
C GLY A 479 -11.37 17.27 -0.19
N ILE A 480 -11.69 16.65 -1.33
CA ILE A 480 -11.67 17.32 -2.64
C ILE A 480 -12.70 18.45 -2.69
N LEU A 481 -13.92 18.21 -2.23
CA LEU A 481 -14.96 19.25 -2.21
C LEU A 481 -14.56 20.41 -1.31
N THR A 482 -14.02 20.13 -0.12
CA THR A 482 -13.53 21.18 0.79
C THR A 482 -12.39 21.97 0.16
N TYR A 483 -11.44 21.31 -0.51
CA TYR A 483 -10.35 21.97 -1.22
C TYR A 483 -10.86 22.88 -2.34
N ALA A 484 -11.78 22.37 -3.16
CA ALA A 484 -12.36 23.12 -4.27
C ALA A 484 -13.13 24.35 -3.77
N LEU A 485 -14.00 24.17 -2.76
CA LEU A 485 -14.79 25.25 -2.19
C LEU A 485 -13.92 26.35 -1.57
N LEU A 486 -13.02 25.99 -0.64
CA LEU A 486 -12.20 26.98 0.07
C LEU A 486 -11.28 27.77 -0.89
N ASN A 487 -10.56 27.06 -1.77
CA ASN A 487 -9.64 27.73 -2.68
C ASN A 487 -10.35 28.54 -3.77
N THR A 488 -11.56 28.13 -4.18
CA THR A 488 -12.39 28.90 -5.12
C THR A 488 -12.94 30.15 -4.45
N LEU A 489 -13.46 30.06 -3.22
CA LEU A 489 -13.93 31.21 -2.45
C LEU A 489 -12.82 32.23 -2.22
N VAL A 490 -11.64 31.78 -1.81
CA VAL A 490 -10.46 32.66 -1.65
C VAL A 490 -10.15 33.39 -2.95
N LYS A 491 -10.16 32.67 -4.09
CA LYS A 491 -9.91 33.28 -5.40
C LYS A 491 -11.01 34.27 -5.81
N VAL A 492 -12.26 33.95 -5.53
CA VAL A 492 -13.40 34.90 -5.80
C VAL A 492 -13.25 36.16 -4.98
N VAL A 493 -12.97 36.08 -3.67
CA VAL A 493 -12.74 37.22 -2.80
C VAL A 493 -11.55 38.08 -3.30
N GLU A 494 -10.45 37.44 -3.69
CA GLU A 494 -9.29 38.12 -4.25
C GLU A 494 -9.65 38.93 -5.54
N VAL A 495 -10.42 38.29 -6.45
CA VAL A 495 -10.87 38.95 -7.68
C VAL A 495 -11.83 40.09 -7.39
N LEU A 496 -12.83 39.89 -6.51
CA LEU A 496 -13.82 40.92 -6.15
C LEU A 496 -13.18 42.09 -5.41
N SER A 497 -12.14 41.84 -4.61
CA SER A 497 -11.40 42.89 -3.89
C SER A 497 -10.31 43.58 -4.74
N CYS A 498 -10.21 43.26 -6.04
CA CYS A 498 -9.11 43.71 -6.91
C CYS A 498 -7.72 43.47 -6.32
N GLY A 499 -7.53 42.32 -5.64
CA GLY A 499 -6.25 41.92 -5.03
C GLY A 499 -5.94 42.59 -3.68
N LYS A 500 -6.87 43.32 -3.08
CA LYS A 500 -6.64 43.98 -1.77
C LYS A 500 -6.78 43.01 -0.58
N LEU A 501 -7.65 42.02 -0.68
CA LEU A 501 -7.85 41.03 0.35
C LEU A 501 -7.21 39.69 -0.10
N VAL A 502 -6.02 39.42 0.42
CA VAL A 502 -5.24 38.22 0.17
C VAL A 502 -4.96 37.56 1.52
N PRO A 503 -5.12 36.23 1.68
CA PRO A 503 -4.75 35.54 2.92
C PRO A 503 -3.28 35.71 3.26
N GLU A 504 -2.96 35.97 4.54
CA GLU A 504 -1.58 36.25 5.00
C GLU A 504 -0.59 35.15 4.62
N ASN A 505 -1.03 33.88 4.63
CA ASN A 505 -0.17 32.73 4.39
C ASN A 505 -0.27 32.15 2.96
N LYS A 506 -0.76 32.95 1.98
CA LYS A 506 -0.93 32.48 0.59
C LYS A 506 0.39 32.05 -0.06
N GLU A 507 1.50 32.69 0.29
CA GLU A 507 2.85 32.36 -0.21
C GLU A 507 3.30 30.91 0.16
N PHE A 508 2.77 30.35 1.25
CA PHE A 508 3.05 28.98 1.66
C PHE A 508 2.18 27.93 0.96
N ARG A 509 1.27 28.33 0.08
CA ARG A 509 0.42 27.41 -0.66
C ARG A 509 1.27 26.45 -1.48
N ASP A 510 0.96 25.15 -1.38
CA ASP A 510 1.61 24.14 -2.23
C ASP A 510 1.31 24.42 -3.72
N PRO A 511 2.35 24.47 -4.57
CA PRO A 511 2.16 24.68 -6.00
C PRO A 511 1.42 23.49 -6.61
N TRP A 512 0.23 23.73 -7.14
CA TRP A 512 -0.53 22.71 -7.84
C TRP A 512 -0.31 22.86 -9.35
N THR A 513 0.35 21.89 -9.96
CA THR A 513 0.56 21.85 -11.41
C THR A 513 0.10 20.53 -11.99
N TYR A 514 -0.81 20.60 -12.96
CA TYR A 514 -1.25 19.46 -13.76
C TYR A 514 -0.37 19.23 -15.01
N LYS A 515 0.61 20.11 -15.26
CA LYS A 515 1.54 19.98 -16.40
C LYS A 515 2.50 18.82 -16.15
N VAL A 516 2.58 17.89 -17.09
CA VAL A 516 3.52 16.77 -17.07
C VAL A 516 4.79 17.19 -17.82
N PRO A 517 5.97 17.18 -17.19
CA PRO A 517 7.22 17.39 -17.92
C PRO A 517 7.34 16.35 -19.04
N GLY A 518 7.64 16.83 -20.26
CA GLY A 518 7.70 15.93 -21.42
C GLY A 518 6.36 15.65 -22.15
N GLY A 519 5.22 16.20 -21.67
CA GLY A 519 3.89 16.01 -22.28
C GLY A 519 3.17 14.76 -21.81
N VAL A 520 1.87 14.65 -22.16
CA VAL A 520 0.96 13.57 -21.71
C VAL A 520 1.28 12.24 -22.41
N LEU A 521 1.73 12.28 -23.66
CA LEU A 521 1.97 11.07 -24.45
C LEU A 521 3.29 10.41 -24.05
N PRO A 522 3.29 9.07 -23.82
CA PRO A 522 4.50 8.32 -23.53
C PRO A 522 5.51 8.36 -24.68
N GLY A 523 6.81 8.20 -24.36
CA GLY A 523 7.89 8.31 -25.35
C GLY A 523 7.73 7.37 -26.53
N TRP A 524 7.24 6.13 -26.31
CA TRP A 524 7.00 5.17 -27.37
C TRP A 524 5.91 5.63 -28.37
N MET A 525 4.82 6.26 -27.89
CA MET A 525 3.78 6.80 -28.78
C MET A 525 4.30 7.97 -29.61
N ARG A 526 5.12 8.84 -29.02
CA ARG A 526 5.76 9.94 -29.76
C ARG A 526 6.71 9.43 -30.85
N ARG A 527 7.45 8.35 -30.58
CA ARG A 527 8.33 7.69 -31.56
C ARG A 527 7.52 7.02 -32.69
N LEU A 528 6.42 6.32 -32.30
CA LEU A 528 5.49 5.72 -33.27
C LEU A 528 4.87 6.79 -34.18
N ALA A 529 4.39 7.90 -33.62
CA ALA A 529 3.84 9.03 -34.39
C ALA A 529 4.86 9.68 -35.32
N ARG A 530 6.16 9.60 -35.00
CA ARG A 530 7.27 10.03 -35.87
C ARG A 530 7.71 8.98 -36.89
N GLY A 531 7.01 7.84 -36.97
CA GLY A 531 7.30 6.77 -37.96
C GLY A 531 8.53 5.91 -37.63
N LYS A 532 9.08 5.95 -36.41
CA LYS A 532 10.20 5.08 -35.99
C LYS A 532 9.71 3.66 -35.82
N ARG A 533 10.29 2.69 -36.54
CA ARG A 533 9.95 1.25 -36.45
C ARG A 533 10.33 0.63 -35.10
N ASP A 534 11.36 1.15 -34.46
CA ASP A 534 11.88 0.69 -33.16
C ASP A 534 11.27 1.46 -31.97
N PHE A 535 9.97 1.78 -32.03
CA PHE A 535 9.28 2.64 -31.07
C PHE A 535 9.31 2.09 -29.62
N TRP A 536 9.56 0.79 -29.42
CA TRP A 536 9.68 0.14 -28.12
C TRP A 536 11.08 0.24 -27.50
N ARG A 537 12.13 0.62 -28.28
CA ARG A 537 13.48 0.83 -27.79
C ARG A 537 13.62 2.21 -27.18
N GLU A 538 14.10 2.29 -25.94
CA GLU A 538 14.50 3.57 -25.35
C GLU A 538 15.78 4.02 -26.03
N ASP A 539 15.71 5.10 -26.84
CA ASP A 539 16.89 5.70 -27.44
C ASP A 539 17.68 6.43 -26.34
N ASP A 540 18.92 5.99 -26.16
CA ASP A 540 19.92 6.69 -25.39
C ASP A 540 20.31 7.98 -26.15
N GLU A 541 20.07 9.15 -25.56
CA GLU A 541 20.80 10.41 -25.75
C GLU A 541 20.32 11.50 -26.73
N ASP A 542 19.47 11.26 -27.75
CA ASP A 542 19.33 12.30 -28.80
C ASP A 542 18.07 13.19 -28.79
N GLU A 543 17.06 12.98 -27.95
CA GLU A 543 15.78 13.71 -28.07
C GLU A 543 15.58 14.95 -27.18
N LEU A 544 16.49 15.26 -26.26
CA LEU A 544 16.37 16.47 -25.42
C LEU A 544 17.09 17.70 -25.97
N GLY A 545 17.88 17.55 -27.05
CA GLY A 545 18.54 18.66 -27.72
C GLY A 545 17.67 19.43 -28.74
N GLY A 546 16.56 18.82 -29.21
CA GLY A 546 15.79 19.36 -30.34
C GLY A 546 14.57 20.22 -30.02
N ALA A 547 14.10 20.25 -28.79
CA ALA A 547 12.87 20.98 -28.42
C ALA A 547 13.09 22.44 -27.95
N GLY A 548 14.36 22.88 -27.85
CA GLY A 548 14.73 24.25 -27.43
C GLY A 548 15.10 25.20 -28.57
N ALA A 549 15.16 24.74 -29.84
CA ALA A 549 15.70 25.56 -30.95
C ALA A 549 14.63 25.98 -31.99
N GLY A 550 13.39 26.11 -31.60
CA GLY A 550 12.31 26.40 -32.54
C GLY A 550 11.33 27.47 -32.13
N ALA A 551 11.75 28.48 -31.36
CA ALA A 551 10.92 29.68 -31.16
C ALA A 551 11.80 30.89 -30.80
N GLY A 552 12.35 31.59 -31.80
CA GLY A 552 13.07 32.83 -31.54
C GLY A 552 14.05 33.22 -32.64
N ALA A 553 13.61 33.22 -33.93
CA ALA A 553 14.36 33.90 -34.98
C ALA A 553 13.55 35.10 -35.48
N GLY A 554 13.92 36.26 -35.03
CA GLY A 554 13.38 37.51 -35.56
C GLY A 554 13.74 38.73 -34.73
N ALA A 555 14.94 39.24 -34.88
CA ALA A 555 15.27 40.67 -34.99
C ALA A 555 16.76 40.90 -34.66
N GLY A 556 17.45 41.40 -35.65
CA GLY A 556 18.87 41.59 -35.68
C GLY A 556 19.45 42.65 -34.75
N ALA A 557 20.75 42.60 -34.61
CA ALA A 557 21.67 43.74 -34.81
C ALA A 557 23.12 43.27 -34.64
N LYS A 558 23.95 43.75 -35.53
CA LYS A 558 25.41 43.63 -35.62
C LYS A 558 26.10 44.28 -34.43
N ALA A 559 27.20 43.77 -34.03
CA ALA A 559 28.53 44.38 -33.96
C ALA A 559 29.34 43.89 -32.75
N GLY A 560 30.63 43.62 -33.02
CA GLY A 560 31.73 43.90 -32.11
C GLY A 560 32.59 42.74 -31.69
N ALA A 561 33.70 42.57 -32.44
CA ALA A 561 34.84 41.73 -32.05
C ALA A 561 35.56 42.27 -30.81
N GLY A 562 36.06 41.40 -29.97
CA GLY A 562 36.96 41.75 -28.89
C GLY A 562 37.48 40.49 -28.19
N ALA A 563 38.76 40.17 -28.43
CA ALA A 563 39.52 39.14 -27.81
C ALA A 563 39.81 39.41 -26.33
N GLY A 564 40.00 38.39 -25.53
CA GLY A 564 40.70 38.50 -24.25
C GLY A 564 40.48 37.41 -23.24
N SER A 565 41.40 36.44 -23.24
CA SER A 565 42.11 35.82 -22.11
C SER A 565 41.35 35.24 -20.92
N GLU A 566 41.60 33.96 -20.73
CA GLU A 566 41.93 33.21 -19.50
C GLU A 566 41.69 33.87 -18.14
N SER A 567 40.99 33.22 -17.27
CA SER A 567 41.46 33.01 -15.89
C SER A 567 40.72 31.81 -15.25
N GLN A 568 41.45 30.75 -15.03
CA GLN A 568 41.22 29.72 -14.02
C GLN A 568 41.17 30.40 -12.66
N VAL A 569 40.19 30.08 -11.84
CA VAL A 569 40.25 30.32 -10.39
C VAL A 569 40.04 28.98 -9.70
N GLU A 570 41.15 28.49 -9.19
CA GLU A 570 41.25 27.52 -8.09
C GLU A 570 40.41 28.04 -6.90
N LEU A 571 39.65 27.17 -6.30
CA LEU A 571 39.10 27.35 -4.95
C LEU A 571 39.48 26.12 -4.10
N ASP A 572 40.72 26.11 -3.66
CA ASP A 572 41.16 25.50 -2.43
C ASP A 572 41.01 26.54 -1.31
N GLY A 573 40.48 26.07 -0.17
CA GLY A 573 40.71 26.82 1.05
C GLY A 573 39.57 26.86 2.05
N VAL A 574 39.63 25.95 3.02
CA VAL A 574 39.34 26.17 4.44
C VAL A 574 37.89 26.42 4.87
N VAL A 575 37.29 25.45 5.55
CA VAL A 575 36.42 25.69 6.72
C VAL A 575 36.78 24.72 7.86
N LYS A 576 37.62 25.17 8.74
CA LYS A 576 37.63 24.79 10.16
C LYS A 576 36.82 25.86 10.90
N GLY A 577 35.70 25.47 11.48
CA GLY A 577 34.89 26.35 12.32
C GLY A 577 33.78 25.56 12.97
N GLY A 578 34.08 24.88 14.09
CA GLY A 578 33.11 24.16 14.89
C GLY A 578 32.16 25.13 15.60
N LEU A 579 30.88 25.04 15.33
CA LEU A 579 29.81 25.55 16.18
C LEU A 579 29.25 24.38 16.99
N ARG A 580 29.66 24.31 18.27
CA ARG A 580 29.01 23.51 19.32
C ARG A 580 27.64 24.12 19.57
N VAL A 581 26.57 23.47 19.14
CA VAL A 581 25.23 23.74 19.64
C VAL A 581 25.07 22.97 20.95
N LYS A 582 24.96 23.70 22.08
CA LYS A 582 24.53 23.13 23.35
C LYS A 582 23.05 22.72 23.24
N PRO A 583 22.64 21.57 23.79
CA PRO A 583 21.24 21.26 23.93
C PRO A 583 20.65 22.15 25.04
N LEU A 584 19.62 22.93 24.70
CA LEU A 584 18.77 23.62 25.67
C LEU A 584 17.92 22.59 26.40
N SER A 585 17.98 22.61 27.73
CA SER A 585 17.19 21.80 28.63
C SER A 585 15.74 22.32 28.65
N ALA A 586 14.79 21.41 28.63
CA ALA A 586 13.33 21.63 28.59
C ALA A 586 12.72 22.21 29.88
N SER A 587 13.45 23.02 30.65
CA SER A 587 12.98 23.58 31.90
C SER A 587 12.79 25.12 31.95
N GLU A 588 13.03 25.82 30.83
CA GLU A 588 12.93 27.30 30.84
C GLU A 588 11.74 27.89 30.04
N GLU A 589 10.85 27.05 29.49
CA GLU A 589 9.69 27.55 28.71
C GLU A 589 8.35 27.55 29.47
N PHE A 590 8.33 27.12 30.73
CA PHE A 590 7.10 27.07 31.55
C PHE A 590 6.84 28.32 32.41
N ASP A 591 7.79 29.25 32.51
CA ASP A 591 7.67 30.44 33.40
C ASP A 591 7.25 31.74 32.68
N LYS A 592 6.82 31.69 31.41
CA LYS A 592 6.35 32.87 30.69
C LYS A 592 4.87 32.85 30.28
N LEU A 593 4.08 31.91 30.81
CA LEU A 593 2.63 31.85 30.61
C LEU A 593 1.90 31.58 31.93
N SER A 594 2.14 32.38 32.92
CA SER A 594 1.25 32.61 34.07
C SER A 594 0.93 34.09 34.17
#